data_78ecc4b35d7b269a0f3b0f5789ac674d
#
_entry.id   78ecc4b35d7b269a0f3b0f5789ac674d
#
_cell.length_a   1.000
_cell.length_b   1.000
_cell.length_c   1.000
_cell.angle_alpha   90.00
_cell.angle_beta   90.00
_cell.angle_gamma   90.00
#
_symmetry.space_group_name_H-M   'P 1'
#
loop_
_entity.id
_entity.type
_entity.pdbx_description
1 polymer ?
#
loop_
_entity_poly.entity_id
_entity_poly.type
_entity_poly.pdbx_seq_one_letter_code
_entity_poly.pdbx_strand_id
1 'polypeptide(L)'
;MENNLRQQFNIGPHSIFNQINILLTLETVWKNEKLCQALLPYKEQIMTQIMNIIESREKELNTNPKKLDKETLDILDLDLQRIKFYVKDYLRIRLAKIEKYLFHILKYNQGDLLSENEMKFCAELVNMKANYFNEGLKKLNVYVNNFRPFTDKFKTMSDKVSNLSESMIVKPNQNAYVLAESISDDNIVINVKDVYSEYTGDYVILSKGEAIMCPYELIKDSIINNKVKLL
;
A
#
# COMPACT_ATOMS: atom_id res chain seq x y z
N MET A 1 21.43 28.89 -16.32
CA MET A 1 20.07 28.83 -15.75
C MET A 1 19.95 27.89 -14.55
N GLU A 2 20.50 26.68 -14.59
CA GLU A 2 20.44 25.72 -13.45
C GLU A 2 21.04 26.22 -12.12
N ASN A 3 22.13 26.99 -12.16
CA ASN A 3 22.79 27.50 -10.94
C ASN A 3 21.98 28.59 -10.23
N ASN A 4 21.14 29.32 -10.93
CA ASN A 4 20.29 30.35 -10.33
C ASN A 4 19.06 29.75 -9.62
N LEU A 5 18.51 28.67 -10.12
CA LEU A 5 17.42 27.94 -9.47
C LEU A 5 17.89 27.27 -8.16
N ARG A 6 19.11 26.73 -8.13
CA ARG A 6 19.70 26.11 -6.94
C ARG A 6 19.93 27.09 -5.78
N GLN A 7 20.27 28.36 -6.09
CA GLN A 7 20.46 29.39 -5.06
C GLN A 7 19.15 29.98 -4.54
N GLN A 8 18.06 29.94 -5.32
CA GLN A 8 16.77 30.49 -4.91
C GLN A 8 16.03 29.60 -3.89
N PHE A 9 16.23 28.29 -3.95
CA PHE A 9 15.50 27.34 -3.08
C PHE A 9 16.25 26.92 -1.81
N ASN A 10 17.48 27.41 -1.60
CA ASN A 10 18.33 27.08 -0.44
C ASN A 10 18.42 25.55 -0.14
N ILE A 11 18.23 24.71 -1.17
CA ILE A 11 18.22 23.27 -1.07
C ILE A 11 19.58 22.76 -1.51
N GLY A 12 20.36 22.22 -0.58
CA GLY A 12 21.66 21.60 -0.87
C GLY A 12 21.48 20.40 -1.83
N PRO A 13 22.50 20.07 -2.66
CA PRO A 13 22.44 19.00 -3.64
C PRO A 13 22.06 17.63 -3.04
N HIS A 14 22.41 17.34 -1.80
CA HIS A 14 22.03 16.14 -1.07
C HIS A 14 20.53 16.09 -0.73
N SER A 15 19.92 17.27 -0.47
CA SER A 15 18.49 17.36 -0.15
C SER A 15 17.63 17.07 -1.37
N ILE A 16 18.01 17.58 -2.54
CA ILE A 16 17.29 17.34 -3.81
C ILE A 16 17.36 15.85 -4.19
N PHE A 17 18.54 15.25 -4.10
CA PHE A 17 18.74 13.84 -4.41
C PHE A 17 17.91 12.94 -3.50
N ASN A 18 17.85 13.25 -2.22
CA ASN A 18 17.01 12.52 -1.26
C ASN A 18 15.51 12.67 -1.58
N GLN A 19 15.05 13.86 -1.94
CA GLN A 19 13.65 14.05 -2.33
C GLN A 19 13.28 13.25 -3.59
N ILE A 20 14.14 13.23 -4.60
CA ILE A 20 13.91 12.43 -5.82
C ILE A 20 13.83 10.95 -5.47
N ASN A 21 14.74 10.43 -4.64
CA ASN A 21 14.72 9.04 -4.22
C ASN A 21 13.43 8.68 -3.47
N ILE A 22 12.95 9.56 -2.59
CA ILE A 22 11.70 9.36 -1.85
C ILE A 22 10.50 9.30 -2.82
N LEU A 23 10.46 10.16 -3.84
CA LEU A 23 9.40 10.17 -4.84
C LEU A 23 9.40 8.91 -5.71
N LEU A 24 10.58 8.43 -6.12
CA LEU A 24 10.71 7.17 -6.86
C LEU A 24 10.28 5.97 -6.00
N THR A 25 10.61 6.02 -4.71
CA THR A 25 10.16 5.00 -3.75
C THR A 25 8.64 5.04 -3.56
N LEU A 26 8.02 6.23 -3.52
CA LEU A 26 6.55 6.38 -3.48
C LEU A 26 5.90 5.74 -4.68
N GLU A 27 6.41 6.00 -5.89
CA GLU A 27 5.87 5.40 -7.12
C GLU A 27 5.93 3.87 -7.07
N THR A 28 7.06 3.32 -6.61
CA THR A 28 7.24 1.87 -6.44
C THR A 28 6.27 1.30 -5.42
N VAL A 29 6.13 1.94 -4.25
CA VAL A 29 5.20 1.51 -3.19
C VAL A 29 3.75 1.56 -3.68
N TRP A 30 3.37 2.63 -4.38
CA TRP A 30 2.03 2.76 -4.98
C TRP A 30 1.76 1.68 -6.02
N LYS A 31 2.69 1.42 -6.97
CA LYS A 31 2.57 0.37 -7.98
C LYS A 31 2.44 -1.00 -7.32
N ASN A 32 3.32 -1.31 -6.37
CA ASN A 32 3.29 -2.58 -5.66
C ASN A 32 1.96 -2.78 -4.93
N GLU A 33 1.44 -1.76 -4.23
CA GLU A 33 0.14 -1.86 -3.58
C GLU A 33 -1.00 -2.02 -4.60
N LYS A 34 -0.95 -1.33 -5.74
CA LYS A 34 -2.00 -1.37 -6.76
C LYS A 34 -2.09 -2.71 -7.47
N LEU A 35 -0.97 -3.30 -7.81
CA LEU A 35 -0.88 -4.52 -8.61
C LEU A 35 -0.87 -5.80 -7.76
N CYS A 36 -0.50 -5.69 -6.49
CA CYS A 36 -0.56 -6.80 -5.56
C CYS A 36 -2.00 -7.17 -5.20
N GLN A 37 -2.28 -8.46 -5.11
CA GLN A 37 -3.61 -8.95 -4.69
C GLN A 37 -3.83 -8.84 -3.18
N ALA A 38 -2.78 -9.02 -2.38
CA ALA A 38 -2.84 -8.91 -0.93
C ALA A 38 -2.60 -7.47 -0.44
N LEU A 39 -2.92 -7.21 0.81
CA LEU A 39 -2.56 -5.97 1.49
C LEU A 39 -1.09 -6.04 1.90
N LEU A 40 -0.29 -5.03 1.52
CA LEU A 40 1.11 -4.92 1.90
C LEU A 40 1.27 -4.18 3.24
N PRO A 41 2.41 -4.32 3.94
CA PRO A 41 2.69 -3.54 5.14
C PRO A 41 2.68 -2.03 4.86
N TYR A 42 2.04 -1.26 5.74
CA TYR A 42 1.98 0.20 5.61
C TYR A 42 3.38 0.82 5.74
N LYS A 43 3.73 1.69 4.82
CA LYS A 43 5.06 2.35 4.77
C LYS A 43 5.00 3.72 5.47
N GLU A 44 4.87 3.71 6.80
CA GLU A 44 4.68 4.92 7.59
C GLU A 44 5.78 5.97 7.42
N GLN A 45 7.05 5.55 7.46
CA GLN A 45 8.19 6.46 7.32
C GLN A 45 8.18 7.20 5.99
N ILE A 46 7.91 6.49 4.89
CA ILE A 46 7.85 7.08 3.55
C ILE A 46 6.69 8.07 3.47
N MET A 47 5.51 7.68 3.97
CA MET A 47 4.33 8.52 3.93
C MET A 47 4.51 9.81 4.74
N THR A 48 5.12 9.73 5.92
CA THR A 48 5.43 10.90 6.75
C THR A 48 6.41 11.85 6.04
N GLN A 49 7.47 11.31 5.42
CA GLN A 49 8.43 12.13 4.67
C GLN A 49 7.78 12.83 3.47
N ILE A 50 6.89 12.14 2.75
CA ILE A 50 6.18 12.70 1.60
C ILE A 50 5.21 13.79 2.03
N MET A 51 4.49 13.61 3.13
CA MET A 51 3.60 14.64 3.66
C MET A 51 4.37 15.91 4.02
N ASN A 52 5.55 15.78 4.63
CA ASN A 52 6.42 16.92 4.93
C ASN A 52 6.91 17.63 3.64
N ILE A 53 7.22 16.86 2.58
CA ILE A 53 7.60 17.44 1.28
C ILE A 53 6.42 18.21 0.66
N ILE A 54 5.21 17.65 0.70
CA ILE A 54 4.00 18.30 0.20
C ILE A 54 3.76 19.63 0.93
N GLU A 55 3.78 19.62 2.26
CA GLU A 55 3.58 20.83 3.07
C GLU A 55 4.64 21.89 2.82
N SER A 56 5.91 21.49 2.68
CA SER A 56 6.99 22.43 2.37
C SER A 56 6.80 23.09 1.02
N ARG A 57 6.45 22.30 -0.02
CA ARG A 57 6.21 22.82 -1.36
C ARG A 57 4.96 23.71 -1.45
N GLU A 58 3.88 23.36 -0.73
CA GLU A 58 2.70 24.20 -0.63
C GLU A 58 3.01 25.57 0.02
N LYS A 59 3.82 25.57 1.08
CA LYS A 59 4.27 26.82 1.73
C LYS A 59 5.12 27.66 0.79
N GLU A 60 6.03 27.04 0.05
CA GLU A 60 6.88 27.74 -0.93
C GLU A 60 6.05 28.40 -2.06
N LEU A 61 5.10 27.68 -2.64
CA LEU A 61 4.20 28.19 -3.67
C LEU A 61 3.35 29.36 -3.16
N ASN A 62 2.85 29.27 -1.92
CA ASN A 62 2.01 30.31 -1.32
C ASN A 62 2.81 31.56 -0.88
N THR A 63 4.08 31.38 -0.47
CA THR A 63 4.87 32.48 0.11
C THR A 63 5.55 33.35 -0.95
N ASN A 64 5.90 32.82 -2.12
CA ASN A 64 6.72 33.47 -3.12
C ASN A 64 6.12 33.52 -4.55
N PRO A 65 4.84 33.87 -4.75
CA PRO A 65 4.23 33.84 -6.09
C PRO A 65 4.80 34.92 -7.05
N LYS A 66 5.50 35.93 -6.51
CA LYS A 66 6.05 37.06 -7.33
C LYS A 66 7.49 36.88 -7.79
N LYS A 67 8.20 35.85 -7.31
CA LYS A 67 9.63 35.62 -7.63
C LYS A 67 9.86 34.67 -8.80
N LEU A 68 8.85 33.90 -9.16
CA LEU A 68 8.92 32.91 -10.24
C LEU A 68 8.05 33.33 -11.41
N ASP A 69 8.48 32.99 -12.61
CA ASP A 69 7.67 33.15 -13.82
C ASP A 69 6.42 32.26 -13.69
N LYS A 70 5.32 32.73 -14.28
CA LYS A 70 4.02 32.04 -14.23
C LYS A 70 4.13 30.62 -14.74
N GLU A 71 4.85 30.36 -15.82
CA GLU A 71 5.06 29.03 -16.40
C GLU A 71 5.76 28.09 -15.42
N THR A 72 6.76 28.59 -14.70
CA THR A 72 7.47 27.79 -13.67
C THR A 72 6.55 27.44 -12.49
N LEU A 73 5.70 28.38 -12.07
CA LEU A 73 4.71 28.13 -11.02
C LEU A 73 3.69 27.07 -11.44
N ASP A 74 3.19 27.13 -12.67
CA ASP A 74 2.23 26.18 -13.20
C ASP A 74 2.85 24.75 -13.26
N ILE A 75 4.12 24.63 -13.65
CA ILE A 75 4.83 23.35 -13.66
C ILE A 75 5.00 22.78 -12.24
N LEU A 76 5.41 23.63 -11.28
CA LEU A 76 5.57 23.18 -9.89
C LEU A 76 4.25 22.76 -9.25
N ASP A 77 3.15 23.47 -9.55
CA ASP A 77 1.82 23.07 -9.07
C ASP A 77 1.38 21.73 -9.68
N LEU A 78 1.61 21.50 -10.97
CA LEU A 78 1.33 20.22 -11.61
C LEU A 78 2.11 19.07 -10.99
N ASP A 79 3.39 19.26 -10.69
CA ASP A 79 4.21 18.24 -10.02
C ASP A 79 3.70 17.96 -8.61
N LEU A 80 3.31 18.99 -7.87
CA LEU A 80 2.72 18.85 -6.54
C LEU A 80 1.38 18.08 -6.59
N GLN A 81 0.54 18.39 -7.57
CA GLN A 81 -0.73 17.67 -7.77
C GLN A 81 -0.49 16.20 -8.13
N ARG A 82 0.55 15.88 -8.91
CA ARG A 82 0.94 14.50 -9.23
C ARG A 82 1.35 13.73 -7.97
N ILE A 83 2.17 14.32 -7.09
CA ILE A 83 2.58 13.69 -5.83
C ILE A 83 1.35 13.45 -4.95
N LYS A 84 0.47 14.44 -4.81
CA LYS A 84 -0.79 14.30 -4.07
C LYS A 84 -1.69 13.21 -4.65
N PHE A 85 -1.70 13.05 -5.97
CA PHE A 85 -2.44 11.98 -6.62
C PHE A 85 -1.92 10.60 -6.20
N TYR A 86 -0.60 10.35 -6.25
CA TYR A 86 -0.03 9.07 -5.85
C TYR A 86 -0.35 8.72 -4.39
N VAL A 87 -0.24 9.69 -3.48
CA VAL A 87 -0.59 9.51 -2.07
C VAL A 87 -2.06 9.17 -1.91
N LYS A 88 -2.95 9.94 -2.52
CA LYS A 88 -4.40 9.71 -2.42
C LYS A 88 -4.81 8.36 -3.02
N ASP A 89 -4.26 8.00 -4.17
CA ASP A 89 -4.59 6.73 -4.83
C ASP A 89 -4.05 5.54 -4.03
N TYR A 90 -2.83 5.63 -3.50
CA TYR A 90 -2.27 4.62 -2.58
C TYR A 90 -3.19 4.36 -1.38
N LEU A 91 -3.62 5.41 -0.69
CA LEU A 91 -4.51 5.28 0.46
C LEU A 91 -5.89 4.73 0.06
N ARG A 92 -6.47 5.16 -1.07
CA ARG A 92 -7.75 4.63 -1.58
C ARG A 92 -7.68 3.14 -1.90
N ILE A 93 -6.60 2.70 -2.57
CA ILE A 93 -6.39 1.29 -2.89
C ILE A 93 -6.33 0.46 -1.61
N ARG A 94 -5.60 0.93 -0.60
CA ARG A 94 -5.49 0.25 0.69
C ARG A 94 -6.83 0.16 1.40
N LEU A 95 -7.58 1.26 1.49
CA LEU A 95 -8.92 1.26 2.10
C LEU A 95 -9.87 0.31 1.37
N ALA A 96 -9.84 0.26 0.03
CA ALA A 96 -10.63 -0.68 -0.75
C ALA A 96 -10.25 -2.15 -0.48
N LYS A 97 -8.96 -2.45 -0.32
CA LYS A 97 -8.48 -3.78 0.07
C LYS A 97 -8.91 -4.15 1.50
N ILE A 98 -8.78 -3.21 2.43
CA ILE A 98 -9.22 -3.40 3.81
C ILE A 98 -10.72 -3.70 3.85
N GLU A 99 -11.54 -2.97 3.11
CA GLU A 99 -12.97 -3.23 3.03
C GLU A 99 -13.27 -4.62 2.44
N LYS A 100 -12.59 -5.00 1.36
CA LYS A 100 -12.75 -6.27 0.67
C LYS A 100 -12.31 -7.45 1.53
N TYR A 101 -11.18 -7.34 2.21
CA TYR A 101 -10.55 -8.41 2.97
C TYR A 101 -10.72 -8.28 4.49
N LEU A 102 -11.67 -7.47 4.94
CA LEU A 102 -11.88 -7.13 6.35
C LEU A 102 -11.86 -8.36 7.27
N PHE A 103 -12.70 -9.35 6.98
CA PHE A 103 -12.81 -10.57 7.80
C PHE A 103 -11.56 -11.46 7.73
N HIS A 104 -10.86 -11.43 6.61
CA HIS A 104 -9.57 -12.13 6.47
C HIS A 104 -8.51 -11.48 7.37
N ILE A 105 -8.39 -10.16 7.34
CA ILE A 105 -7.44 -9.39 8.16
C ILE A 105 -7.69 -9.65 9.65
N LEU A 106 -8.96 -9.65 10.06
CA LEU A 106 -9.34 -9.90 11.44
C LEU A 106 -9.07 -11.35 11.86
N LYS A 107 -9.45 -12.34 11.04
CA LYS A 107 -9.30 -13.76 11.36
C LYS A 107 -7.83 -14.16 11.53
N TYR A 108 -6.96 -13.66 10.65
CA TYR A 108 -5.53 -13.98 10.67
C TYR A 108 -4.68 -12.96 11.45
N ASN A 109 -5.33 -12.06 12.21
CA ASN A 109 -4.69 -11.06 13.05
C ASN A 109 -3.62 -10.23 12.31
N GLN A 110 -3.91 -9.80 11.08
CA GLN A 110 -3.00 -9.04 10.23
C GLN A 110 -2.99 -7.53 10.56
N GLY A 111 -3.16 -7.17 11.82
CA GLY A 111 -3.15 -5.77 12.29
C GLY A 111 -1.83 -5.04 12.04
N ASP A 112 -0.72 -5.79 12.06
CA ASP A 112 0.62 -5.24 11.84
C ASP A 112 0.82 -4.67 10.41
N LEU A 113 -0.06 -5.03 9.47
CA LEU A 113 -0.03 -4.48 8.10
C LEU A 113 -0.71 -3.11 8.00
N LEU A 114 -1.44 -2.69 9.02
CA LEU A 114 -2.28 -1.50 9.03
C LEU A 114 -1.62 -0.33 9.75
N SER A 115 -1.90 0.89 9.29
CA SER A 115 -1.61 2.09 10.06
C SER A 115 -2.63 2.26 11.21
N GLU A 116 -2.33 3.12 12.18
CA GLU A 116 -3.23 3.42 13.29
C GLU A 116 -4.61 3.91 12.82
N ASN A 117 -4.63 4.77 11.81
CA ASN A 117 -5.87 5.28 11.23
C ASN A 117 -6.65 4.21 10.46
N GLU A 118 -5.95 3.32 9.76
CA GLU A 118 -6.56 2.18 9.08
C GLU A 118 -7.15 1.18 10.08
N MET A 119 -6.52 0.99 11.24
CA MET A 119 -7.09 0.18 12.32
C MET A 119 -8.39 0.77 12.88
N LYS A 120 -8.45 2.10 13.08
CA LYS A 120 -9.69 2.78 13.48
C LYS A 120 -10.79 2.59 12.44
N PHE A 121 -10.44 2.77 11.16
CA PHE A 121 -11.37 2.52 10.05
C PHE A 121 -11.89 1.08 10.03
N CYS A 122 -11.01 0.08 10.19
CA CYS A 122 -11.39 -1.33 10.32
C CYS A 122 -12.42 -1.54 11.44
N ALA A 123 -12.17 -0.96 12.62
CA ALA A 123 -13.05 -1.09 13.79
C ALA A 123 -14.45 -0.53 13.51
N GLU A 124 -14.51 0.66 12.93
CA GLU A 124 -15.78 1.32 12.57
C GLU A 124 -16.55 0.53 11.50
N LEU A 125 -15.83 0.05 10.47
CA LEU A 125 -16.42 -0.73 9.39
C LEU A 125 -17.01 -2.05 9.89
N VAL A 126 -16.34 -2.74 10.82
CA VAL A 126 -16.86 -3.97 11.44
C VAL A 126 -18.11 -3.67 12.25
N ASN A 127 -18.11 -2.61 13.05
CA ASN A 127 -19.26 -2.21 13.83
C ASN A 127 -20.46 -1.87 12.93
N MET A 128 -20.23 -1.13 11.85
CA MET A 128 -21.26 -0.79 10.87
C MET A 128 -21.85 -2.05 10.23
N LYS A 129 -21.03 -2.98 9.75
CA LYS A 129 -21.47 -4.25 9.15
C LYS A 129 -22.21 -5.12 10.17
N ALA A 130 -21.73 -5.23 11.41
CA ALA A 130 -22.38 -5.98 12.47
C ALA A 130 -23.77 -5.41 12.81
N ASN A 131 -23.89 -4.09 12.92
CA ASN A 131 -25.17 -3.43 13.17
C ASN A 131 -26.17 -3.67 12.02
N TYR A 132 -25.69 -3.55 10.77
CA TYR A 132 -26.52 -3.81 9.59
C TYR A 132 -27.07 -5.24 9.57
N PHE A 133 -26.22 -6.24 9.83
CA PHE A 133 -26.66 -7.63 9.91
C PHE A 133 -27.61 -7.87 11.06
N ASN A 134 -27.32 -7.32 12.25
CA ASN A 134 -28.18 -7.48 13.42
C ASN A 134 -29.59 -6.88 13.20
N GLU A 135 -29.68 -5.73 12.56
CA GLU A 135 -30.98 -5.11 12.23
C GLU A 135 -31.74 -5.93 11.19
N GLY A 136 -31.07 -6.43 10.16
CA GLY A 136 -31.67 -7.31 9.17
C GLY A 136 -32.22 -8.61 9.79
N LEU A 137 -31.43 -9.23 10.67
CA LEU A 137 -31.82 -10.47 11.34
C LEU A 137 -32.92 -10.28 12.38
N LYS A 138 -32.96 -9.13 13.09
CA LYS A 138 -34.07 -8.79 13.97
C LYS A 138 -35.39 -8.71 13.21
N LYS A 139 -35.40 -8.13 11.98
CA LYS A 139 -36.57 -8.08 11.11
C LYS A 139 -37.05 -9.45 10.64
N LEU A 140 -36.15 -10.42 10.56
CA LEU A 140 -36.44 -11.79 10.17
C LEU A 140 -36.82 -12.71 11.36
N ASN A 141 -36.95 -12.16 12.57
CA ASN A 141 -37.21 -12.92 13.81
C ASN A 141 -36.17 -14.05 14.08
N VAL A 142 -34.97 -13.90 13.54
CA VAL A 142 -33.88 -14.86 13.77
C VAL A 142 -33.01 -14.37 14.92
N TYR A 143 -33.07 -15.02 16.05
CA TYR A 143 -32.17 -14.78 17.18
C TYR A 143 -30.74 -15.25 16.85
N VAL A 144 -29.89 -14.31 16.43
CA VAL A 144 -28.45 -14.59 16.30
C VAL A 144 -27.72 -13.99 17.47
N ASN A 145 -27.54 -14.78 18.53
CA ASN A 145 -26.83 -14.39 19.75
C ASN A 145 -25.29 -14.19 19.53
N ASN A 146 -24.79 -14.40 18.32
CA ASN A 146 -23.35 -14.47 18.04
C ASN A 146 -22.74 -13.16 17.47
N PHE A 147 -23.57 -12.19 17.09
CA PHE A 147 -23.08 -10.88 16.66
C PHE A 147 -23.30 -9.84 17.76
N ARG A 148 -22.42 -9.85 18.77
CA ARG A 148 -22.33 -8.72 19.69
C ARG A 148 -21.61 -7.55 18.99
N PRO A 149 -21.98 -6.29 19.27
CA PRO A 149 -21.24 -5.15 18.75
C PRO A 149 -19.76 -5.28 19.16
N PHE A 150 -18.88 -5.12 18.19
CA PHE A 150 -17.47 -5.18 18.39
C PHE A 150 -17.00 -3.92 19.14
N THR A 151 -16.54 -4.09 20.34
CA THR A 151 -16.02 -2.98 21.16
C THR A 151 -14.51 -3.13 21.34
N ASP A 152 -13.86 -2.05 21.14
CA ASP A 152 -12.64 -1.51 21.75
C ASP A 152 -11.25 -2.02 21.38
N LYS A 153 -11.00 -3.24 20.88
CA LYS A 153 -9.62 -3.63 20.51
C LYS A 153 -9.60 -4.63 19.36
N PHE A 154 -8.65 -4.42 18.46
CA PHE A 154 -8.45 -5.29 17.29
C PHE A 154 -8.31 -6.78 17.64
N LYS A 155 -7.60 -7.11 18.72
CA LYS A 155 -7.47 -8.50 19.23
C LYS A 155 -8.80 -9.13 19.62
N THR A 156 -9.66 -8.38 20.30
CA THR A 156 -11.01 -8.86 20.67
C THR A 156 -11.94 -9.02 19.46
N MET A 157 -11.68 -8.30 18.38
CA MET A 157 -12.39 -8.49 17.10
C MET A 157 -11.93 -9.77 16.38
N SER A 158 -10.64 -10.03 16.35
CA SER A 158 -10.07 -11.25 15.78
C SER A 158 -10.67 -12.50 16.42
N ASP A 159 -10.77 -12.54 17.74
CA ASP A 159 -11.35 -13.67 18.49
C ASP A 159 -12.82 -13.92 18.16
N LYS A 160 -13.59 -12.86 17.86
CA LYS A 160 -15.02 -12.97 17.51
C LYS A 160 -15.24 -13.45 16.08
N VAL A 161 -14.30 -13.19 15.17
CA VAL A 161 -14.34 -13.62 13.76
C VAL A 161 -13.82 -15.06 13.59
N SER A 162 -13.13 -15.61 14.58
CA SER A 162 -12.57 -16.97 14.55
C SER A 162 -13.61 -18.07 14.24
N ASN A 163 -14.87 -17.86 14.61
CA ASN A 163 -15.97 -18.81 14.40
C ASN A 163 -16.60 -18.74 12.99
N LEU A 164 -16.20 -17.77 12.15
CA LEU A 164 -16.69 -17.71 10.77
C LEU A 164 -16.12 -18.85 9.93
N SER A 165 -17.00 -19.52 9.16
CA SER A 165 -16.58 -20.53 8.21
C SER A 165 -15.57 -19.96 7.20
N GLU A 166 -14.51 -20.70 6.92
CA GLU A 166 -13.49 -20.27 5.95
C GLU A 166 -14.04 -20.04 4.54
N SER A 167 -15.09 -20.76 4.16
CA SER A 167 -15.75 -20.62 2.87
C SER A 167 -16.45 -19.27 2.68
N MET A 168 -16.80 -18.56 3.78
CA MET A 168 -17.47 -17.27 3.74
C MET A 168 -16.49 -16.08 3.72
N ILE A 169 -15.20 -16.32 3.94
CA ILE A 169 -14.19 -15.26 4.03
C ILE A 169 -13.52 -15.06 2.69
N VAL A 170 -13.65 -13.86 2.14
CA VAL A 170 -12.94 -13.46 0.92
C VAL A 170 -11.46 -13.35 1.23
N LYS A 171 -10.65 -14.20 0.58
CA LYS A 171 -9.19 -14.24 0.71
C LYS A 171 -8.53 -13.62 -0.52
N PRO A 172 -7.37 -12.96 -0.38
CA PRO A 172 -6.58 -12.54 -1.54
C PRO A 172 -6.05 -13.77 -2.30
N ASN A 173 -6.08 -13.72 -3.63
CA ASN A 173 -5.57 -14.80 -4.47
C ASN A 173 -4.04 -14.70 -4.52
N GLN A 174 -3.35 -15.53 -3.76
CA GLN A 174 -1.89 -15.56 -3.71
C GLN A 174 -1.28 -16.22 -4.96
N ASN A 175 -2.04 -17.05 -5.67
CA ASN A 175 -1.61 -17.70 -6.91
C ASN A 175 -1.85 -16.84 -8.16
N ALA A 176 -2.33 -15.59 -8.01
CA ALA A 176 -2.45 -14.68 -9.13
C ALA A 176 -1.07 -14.37 -9.71
N TYR A 177 -0.97 -14.45 -11.04
CA TYR A 177 0.26 -14.09 -11.74
C TYR A 177 0.46 -12.58 -11.73
N VAL A 178 1.69 -12.18 -11.47
CA VAL A 178 2.13 -10.78 -11.47
C VAL A 178 3.41 -10.66 -12.30
N LEU A 179 3.58 -9.52 -12.95
CA LEU A 179 4.81 -9.18 -13.65
C LEU A 179 5.69 -8.37 -12.70
N ALA A 180 6.87 -8.87 -12.41
CA ALA A 180 7.79 -8.34 -11.43
C ALA A 180 9.15 -8.04 -12.03
N GLU A 181 9.71 -6.87 -11.73
CA GLU A 181 11.05 -6.43 -12.13
C GLU A 181 11.94 -6.28 -10.90
N SER A 182 13.15 -6.85 -10.95
CA SER A 182 14.13 -6.68 -9.87
C SER A 182 14.74 -5.28 -9.89
N ILE A 183 14.71 -4.60 -8.74
CA ILE A 183 15.38 -3.30 -8.52
C ILE A 183 16.59 -3.42 -7.60
N SER A 184 16.79 -4.59 -6.99
CA SER A 184 17.93 -4.88 -6.12
C SER A 184 19.20 -5.16 -6.93
N ASP A 185 20.35 -4.74 -6.40
CA ASP A 185 21.67 -5.14 -6.94
C ASP A 185 22.00 -6.60 -6.61
N ASP A 186 21.35 -7.18 -5.60
CA ASP A 186 21.46 -8.59 -5.26
C ASP A 186 20.59 -9.45 -6.19
N ASN A 187 21.10 -10.59 -6.60
CA ASN A 187 20.33 -11.58 -7.34
C ASN A 187 19.23 -12.17 -6.45
N ILE A 188 18.01 -12.19 -6.97
CA ILE A 188 16.84 -12.75 -6.29
C ILE A 188 16.64 -14.18 -6.80
N VAL A 189 16.68 -15.15 -5.89
CA VAL A 189 16.44 -16.55 -6.20
C VAL A 189 14.97 -16.86 -5.96
N ILE A 190 14.25 -17.25 -7.01
CA ILE A 190 12.83 -17.62 -6.97
C ILE A 190 12.75 -19.14 -7.13
N ASN A 191 12.16 -19.83 -6.17
CA ASN A 191 11.91 -21.27 -6.27
C ASN A 191 10.65 -21.50 -7.11
N VAL A 192 10.81 -22.18 -8.24
CA VAL A 192 9.73 -22.39 -9.23
C VAL A 192 9.21 -23.84 -9.20
N LYS A 193 9.79 -24.69 -8.38
CA LYS A 193 9.51 -26.13 -8.33
C LYS A 193 8.03 -26.47 -8.20
N ASP A 194 7.27 -25.66 -7.47
CA ASP A 194 5.86 -25.93 -7.20
C ASP A 194 4.91 -25.46 -8.33
N VAL A 195 5.43 -24.72 -9.32
CA VAL A 195 4.61 -24.09 -10.38
C VAL A 195 4.77 -24.76 -11.73
N TYR A 196 5.97 -25.25 -12.02
CA TYR A 196 6.31 -25.86 -13.31
C TYR A 196 6.97 -27.21 -13.09
N SER A 197 6.17 -28.25 -12.88
CA SER A 197 6.64 -29.63 -12.64
C SER A 197 7.41 -30.26 -13.83
N GLU A 198 7.41 -29.62 -14.99
CA GLU A 198 8.06 -30.12 -16.21
C GLU A 198 9.45 -29.49 -16.49
N TYR A 199 9.86 -28.48 -15.73
CA TYR A 199 11.15 -27.84 -15.91
C TYR A 199 12.22 -28.41 -14.99
N THR A 200 13.38 -28.76 -15.58
CA THR A 200 14.55 -29.34 -14.91
C THR A 200 15.31 -28.40 -13.97
N GLY A 201 14.87 -27.17 -13.81
CA GLY A 201 15.47 -26.17 -12.92
C GLY A 201 14.57 -25.85 -11.73
N ASP A 202 15.06 -26.10 -10.53
CA ASP A 202 14.31 -25.88 -9.29
C ASP A 202 14.19 -24.38 -8.90
N TYR A 203 14.93 -23.48 -9.59
CA TYR A 203 14.97 -22.05 -9.25
C TYR A 203 15.28 -21.18 -10.49
N VAL A 204 14.80 -19.95 -10.43
CA VAL A 204 15.14 -18.87 -11.39
C VAL A 204 15.89 -17.78 -10.62
N ILE A 205 17.00 -17.33 -11.20
CA ILE A 205 17.77 -16.20 -10.66
C ILE A 205 17.34 -14.95 -11.43
N LEU A 206 16.89 -13.92 -10.72
CA LEU A 206 16.47 -12.65 -11.27
C LEU A 206 17.51 -11.58 -10.94
N SER A 207 18.19 -11.09 -11.97
CA SER A 207 19.18 -10.02 -11.86
C SER A 207 18.51 -8.64 -11.95
N LYS A 208 19.22 -7.59 -11.52
CA LYS A 208 18.70 -6.22 -11.57
C LYS A 208 18.24 -5.82 -12.98
N GLY A 209 17.03 -5.28 -13.07
CA GLY A 209 16.41 -4.85 -14.33
C GLY A 209 15.77 -5.98 -15.13
N GLU A 210 15.90 -7.24 -14.72
CA GLU A 210 15.17 -8.34 -15.33
C GLU A 210 13.73 -8.42 -14.80
N ALA A 211 12.82 -8.82 -15.68
CA ALA A 211 11.40 -8.97 -15.36
C ALA A 211 10.97 -10.43 -15.52
N ILE A 212 10.14 -10.89 -14.60
CA ILE A 212 9.56 -12.24 -14.63
C ILE A 212 8.05 -12.19 -14.38
N MET A 213 7.31 -13.07 -15.05
CA MET A 213 5.90 -13.33 -14.74
C MET A 213 5.81 -14.59 -13.89
N CYS A 214 5.36 -14.44 -12.65
CA CYS A 214 5.23 -15.57 -11.71
C CYS A 214 4.06 -15.37 -10.74
N PRO A 215 3.60 -16.43 -10.05
CA PRO A 215 2.63 -16.29 -8.97
C PRO A 215 3.12 -15.36 -7.88
N TYR A 216 2.22 -14.52 -7.35
CA TYR A 216 2.54 -13.54 -6.31
C TYR A 216 3.18 -14.16 -5.06
N GLU A 217 2.76 -15.36 -4.67
CA GLU A 217 3.26 -16.06 -3.48
C GLU A 217 4.78 -16.25 -3.50
N LEU A 218 5.37 -16.51 -4.68
CA LEU A 218 6.80 -16.75 -4.83
C LEU A 218 7.68 -15.52 -4.62
N ILE A 219 7.12 -14.33 -4.85
CA ILE A 219 7.87 -13.06 -4.78
C ILE A 219 7.40 -12.13 -3.67
N LYS A 220 6.41 -12.56 -2.88
CA LYS A 220 5.81 -11.78 -1.81
C LYS A 220 6.84 -11.16 -0.87
N ASP A 221 7.79 -11.95 -0.39
CA ASP A 221 8.82 -11.48 0.54
C ASP A 221 9.77 -10.47 -0.12
N SER A 222 10.08 -10.66 -1.39
CA SER A 222 10.91 -9.72 -2.17
C SER A 222 10.21 -8.38 -2.39
N ILE A 223 8.88 -8.37 -2.57
CA ILE A 223 8.07 -7.15 -2.67
C ILE A 223 8.03 -6.41 -1.32
N ILE A 224 7.80 -7.14 -0.22
CA ILE A 224 7.77 -6.57 1.15
C ILE A 224 9.09 -5.90 1.49
N ASN A 225 10.20 -6.52 1.09
CA ASN A 225 11.57 -6.03 1.30
C ASN A 225 12.01 -4.96 0.28
N ASN A 226 11.11 -4.50 -0.60
CA ASN A 226 11.38 -3.52 -1.66
C ASN A 226 12.52 -3.92 -2.62
N LYS A 227 12.77 -5.21 -2.81
CA LYS A 227 13.76 -5.72 -3.79
C LYS A 227 13.19 -5.81 -5.20
N VAL A 228 11.85 -5.84 -5.31
CA VAL A 228 11.10 -6.01 -6.55
C VAL A 228 10.02 -4.94 -6.65
N LYS A 229 9.81 -4.45 -7.88
CA LYS A 229 8.64 -3.63 -8.23
C LYS A 229 7.73 -4.42 -9.17
N LEU A 230 6.43 -4.23 -9.02
CA LEU A 230 5.43 -4.74 -9.95
C LEU A 230 5.25 -3.77 -11.14
N LEU A 231 5.05 -4.32 -12.33
CA LEU A 231 4.92 -3.57 -13.58
C LEU A 231 3.47 -3.53 -14.06
#